data_2d9f4021feddeee648b90df7eecc74d9
#
_entry.id   2d9f4021feddeee648b90df7eecc74d9
#
_cell.length_a   1.000
_cell.length_b   1.000
_cell.length_c   1.000
_cell.angle_alpha   90.00
_cell.angle_beta   90.00
_cell.angle_gamma   90.00
#
_symmetry.space_group_name_H-M   'P 1'
#
loop_
_entity.id
_entity.type
_entity.pdbx_description
1 polymer ?
#
loop_
_entity_poly.entity_id
_entity_poly.type
_entity_poly.pdbx_seq_one_letter_code
_entity_poly.pdbx_strand_id
1 'polypeptide(L)'
;GGLNVIRYGNARAQVLGIEAVLVDGTIWNGMSRLRKDNTGYDLRDLLIGSEGTLGIITGASLRMMPRPADEATAMFVVPSPRAAVSLLALAGERLGETIIAFELIHKQGFDFLDEAGLSYKSPFKDAPEWSVLMKVGLAQGQSAQAALEALFEAAGDLVLDGVIAQSTQQSRDLWDIREMIPEGNRRIGSVSSHDISVPISCVPDFIDRAPAIIAKIGAFRI
;
A
#
# COMPACT_ATOMS: atom_id res chain seq x y z
N GLY A 1 8.17 3.66 -2.65
CA GLY A 1 6.94 3.03 -2.25
C GLY A 1 6.26 3.73 -1.10
N GLY A 2 5.43 2.99 -0.41
CA GLY A 2 4.64 3.44 0.72
C GLY A 2 3.17 3.07 0.56
N LEU A 3 2.42 3.08 1.65
CA LEU A 3 1.03 2.61 1.70
C LEU A 3 0.08 3.41 0.80
N ASN A 4 0.38 4.68 0.54
CA ASN A 4 -0.50 5.60 -0.17
C ASN A 4 -0.18 5.76 -1.65
N VAL A 5 0.62 4.85 -2.22
CA VAL A 5 1.09 4.91 -3.61
C VAL A 5 -0.04 4.87 -4.62
N ILE A 6 -1.12 4.14 -4.33
CA ILE A 6 -2.28 4.06 -5.23
C ILE A 6 -2.82 5.46 -5.56
N ARG A 7 -2.96 6.31 -4.54
CA ARG A 7 -3.50 7.67 -4.72
C ARG A 7 -2.46 8.67 -5.17
N TYR A 8 -1.27 8.63 -4.57
CA TYR A 8 -0.30 9.74 -4.70
C TYR A 8 0.87 9.40 -5.63
N GLY A 9 1.00 8.16 -6.05
CA GLY A 9 2.15 7.70 -6.81
C GLY A 9 3.41 7.52 -5.95
N ASN A 10 4.49 7.12 -6.57
CA ASN A 10 5.79 7.00 -5.94
C ASN A 10 6.39 8.38 -5.61
N ALA A 11 7.41 8.43 -4.74
CA ALA A 11 8.13 9.66 -4.39
C ALA A 11 8.62 10.42 -5.63
N ARG A 12 9.13 9.72 -6.64
CA ARG A 12 9.54 10.29 -7.93
C ARG A 12 8.43 11.15 -8.57
N ALA A 13 7.20 10.66 -8.58
CA ALA A 13 6.06 11.37 -9.17
C ALA A 13 5.65 12.63 -8.39
N GLN A 14 6.09 12.77 -7.14
CA GLN A 14 5.80 13.92 -6.28
C GLN A 14 6.88 14.99 -6.32
N VAL A 15 8.05 14.69 -6.90
CA VAL A 15 9.18 15.64 -6.97
C VAL A 15 9.05 16.48 -8.22
N LEU A 16 9.04 17.81 -8.08
CA LEU A 16 9.02 18.80 -9.17
C LEU A 16 10.41 19.23 -9.58
N GLY A 17 11.36 19.25 -8.64
CA GLY A 17 12.74 19.62 -8.89
C GLY A 17 13.62 19.20 -7.73
N ILE A 18 14.92 19.08 -7.98
CA ILE A 18 15.92 18.74 -6.96
C ILE A 18 17.17 19.60 -7.10
N GLU A 19 17.90 19.72 -6.00
CA GLU A 19 19.30 20.14 -5.96
C GLU A 19 20.13 18.91 -5.58
N ALA A 20 21.26 18.73 -6.23
CA ALA A 20 22.17 17.61 -5.93
C ALA A 20 23.65 18.04 -6.04
N VAL A 21 24.48 17.45 -5.19
CA VAL A 21 25.94 17.52 -5.30
C VAL A 21 26.44 16.30 -6.04
N LEU A 22 27.13 16.53 -7.15
CA LEU A 22 27.70 15.47 -8.00
C LEU A 22 29.04 14.98 -7.44
N VAL A 23 29.58 13.91 -8.03
CA VAL A 23 30.81 13.24 -7.55
C VAL A 23 32.05 14.15 -7.55
N ASP A 24 32.08 15.14 -8.45
CA ASP A 24 33.16 16.13 -8.55
C ASP A 24 32.98 17.35 -7.62
N GLY A 25 31.94 17.36 -6.79
CA GLY A 25 31.58 18.46 -5.92
C GLY A 25 30.75 19.58 -6.61
N THR A 26 30.44 19.43 -7.88
CA THR A 26 29.55 20.37 -8.58
C THR A 26 28.15 20.33 -8.01
N ILE A 27 27.57 21.52 -7.73
CA ILE A 27 26.18 21.63 -7.31
C ILE A 27 25.30 21.78 -8.56
N TRP A 28 24.53 20.77 -8.84
CA TRP A 28 23.48 20.83 -9.85
C TRP A 28 22.18 21.33 -9.23
N ASN A 29 21.72 22.48 -9.69
CA ASN A 29 20.46 23.07 -9.23
C ASN A 29 19.38 22.93 -10.30
N GLY A 30 18.56 21.89 -10.15
CA GLY A 30 17.36 21.62 -10.93
C GLY A 30 16.07 21.93 -10.17
N MET A 31 16.09 22.84 -9.20
CA MET A 31 14.92 23.24 -8.41
C MET A 31 13.90 23.95 -9.29
N SER A 32 12.90 23.21 -9.77
CA SER A 32 11.78 23.71 -10.56
C SER A 32 10.48 23.63 -9.76
N ARG A 33 9.53 24.51 -10.08
CA ARG A 33 8.16 24.48 -9.57
C ARG A 33 7.16 24.28 -10.73
N LEU A 34 7.67 24.13 -11.95
CA LEU A 34 6.84 23.99 -13.13
C LEU A 34 6.23 22.57 -13.16
N ARG A 35 4.92 22.52 -13.35
CA ARG A 35 4.22 21.25 -13.56
C ARG A 35 4.26 20.77 -15.01
N LYS A 36 4.38 21.71 -15.93
CA LYS A 36 4.46 21.47 -17.37
C LYS A 36 5.83 21.89 -17.84
N ASP A 37 6.77 20.96 -17.80
CA ASP A 37 8.15 21.17 -18.24
C ASP A 37 8.64 19.89 -18.92
N ASN A 38 8.77 19.94 -20.24
CA ASN A 38 9.29 18.87 -21.08
C ASN A 38 10.59 19.29 -21.78
N THR A 39 11.33 20.22 -21.20
CA THR A 39 12.54 20.78 -21.78
C THR A 39 13.75 19.88 -21.54
N GLY A 40 14.27 19.25 -22.58
CA GLY A 40 15.48 18.44 -22.53
C GLY A 40 15.30 17.09 -21.80
N TYR A 41 16.42 16.53 -21.35
CA TYR A 41 16.41 15.29 -20.55
C TYR A 41 15.98 15.57 -19.12
N ASP A 42 15.21 14.65 -18.53
CA ASP A 42 14.82 14.73 -17.13
C ASP A 42 15.95 14.22 -16.23
N LEU A 43 16.90 15.11 -15.90
CA LEU A 43 18.03 14.80 -15.02
C LEU A 43 17.59 14.56 -13.58
N ARG A 44 16.46 15.15 -13.16
CA ARG A 44 15.82 14.91 -11.86
C ARG A 44 15.49 13.44 -11.71
N ASP A 45 14.79 12.85 -12.69
CA ASP A 45 14.39 11.45 -12.66
C ASP A 45 15.56 10.48 -12.83
N LEU A 46 16.68 10.94 -13.39
CA LEU A 46 17.92 10.18 -13.41
C LEU A 46 18.56 10.06 -12.01
N LEU A 47 18.56 11.15 -11.24
CA LEU A 47 19.15 11.21 -9.89
C LEU A 47 18.25 10.58 -8.83
N ILE A 48 16.91 10.70 -8.95
CA ILE A 48 15.97 10.06 -8.04
C ILE A 48 16.02 8.55 -8.22
N GLY A 49 16.30 7.82 -7.13
CA GLY A 49 16.46 6.37 -7.16
C GLY A 49 17.87 5.89 -7.54
N SER A 50 18.83 6.80 -7.69
CA SER A 50 20.24 6.44 -7.92
C SER A 50 20.95 5.93 -6.67
N GLU A 51 20.34 6.00 -5.49
CA GLU A 51 20.88 5.56 -4.19
C GLU A 51 22.26 6.16 -3.89
N GLY A 52 22.50 7.41 -4.29
CA GLY A 52 23.75 8.12 -4.09
C GLY A 52 24.85 7.78 -5.08
N THR A 53 24.62 6.91 -6.07
CA THR A 53 25.66 6.51 -7.04
C THR A 53 25.97 7.61 -8.08
N LEU A 54 25.04 8.53 -8.34
CA LEU A 54 25.19 9.63 -9.28
C LEU A 54 25.37 10.99 -8.61
N GLY A 55 25.03 11.10 -7.34
CA GLY A 55 25.11 12.33 -6.55
C GLY A 55 24.27 12.25 -5.29
N ILE A 56 24.42 13.24 -4.42
CA ILE A 56 23.69 13.36 -3.17
C ILE A 56 22.64 14.46 -3.32
N ILE A 57 21.36 14.11 -3.17
CA ILE A 57 20.24 15.07 -3.21
C ILE A 57 20.28 15.87 -1.91
N THR A 58 20.37 17.20 -2.01
CA THR A 58 20.46 18.14 -0.89
C THR A 58 19.17 18.95 -0.72
N GLY A 59 18.36 19.07 -1.76
CA GLY A 59 17.09 19.78 -1.71
C GLY A 59 16.07 19.23 -2.69
N ALA A 60 14.78 19.38 -2.38
CA ALA A 60 13.70 18.99 -3.27
C ALA A 60 12.52 19.96 -3.23
N SER A 61 11.92 20.19 -4.40
CA SER A 61 10.62 20.85 -4.56
C SER A 61 9.55 19.77 -4.73
N LEU A 62 8.58 19.72 -3.84
CA LEU A 62 7.57 18.67 -3.81
C LEU A 62 6.20 19.20 -4.23
N ARG A 63 5.48 18.36 -4.95
CA ARG A 63 4.07 18.57 -5.27
C ARG A 63 3.22 18.33 -4.03
N MET A 64 2.48 19.34 -3.60
CA MET A 64 1.52 19.20 -2.52
C MET A 64 0.16 18.74 -3.08
N MET A 65 -0.46 17.82 -2.37
CA MET A 65 -1.82 17.34 -2.66
C MET A 65 -2.78 17.83 -1.57
N PRO A 66 -4.02 18.24 -1.92
CA PRO A 66 -5.02 18.57 -0.92
C PRO A 66 -5.29 17.37 -0.01
N ARG A 67 -5.39 17.63 1.29
CA ARG A 67 -5.81 16.61 2.25
C ARG A 67 -7.29 16.27 2.00
N PRO A 68 -7.67 14.99 2.00
CA PRO A 68 -9.08 14.61 1.96
C PRO A 68 -9.86 15.25 3.10
N ALA A 69 -11.09 15.67 2.83
CA ALA A 69 -11.96 16.25 3.83
C ALA A 69 -12.62 15.20 4.73
N ASP A 70 -12.86 14.01 4.16
CA ASP A 70 -13.42 12.86 4.87
C ASP A 70 -12.65 11.59 4.48
N GLU A 71 -12.31 10.76 5.47
CA GLU A 71 -11.57 9.52 5.28
C GLU A 71 -12.27 8.37 6.01
N ALA A 72 -12.33 7.22 5.38
CA ALA A 72 -12.83 5.99 5.99
C ALA A 72 -11.92 4.81 5.70
N THR A 73 -11.90 3.86 6.64
CA THR A 73 -11.12 2.61 6.56
C THR A 73 -12.07 1.43 6.70
N ALA A 74 -11.89 0.41 5.87
CA ALA A 74 -12.58 -0.86 5.96
C ALA A 74 -11.60 -2.02 5.93
N MET A 75 -11.97 -3.13 6.56
CA MET A 75 -11.34 -4.42 6.37
C MET A 75 -12.40 -5.39 5.84
N PHE A 76 -12.23 -5.84 4.61
CA PHE A 76 -13.13 -6.76 3.92
C PHE A 76 -12.55 -8.16 3.87
N VAL A 77 -13.35 -9.17 4.16
CA VAL A 77 -12.99 -10.58 4.00
C VAL A 77 -13.26 -10.97 2.55
N VAL A 78 -12.26 -11.50 1.88
CA VAL A 78 -12.37 -11.93 0.47
C VAL A 78 -12.09 -13.42 0.34
N PRO A 79 -12.75 -14.15 -0.59
CA PRO A 79 -12.58 -15.60 -0.72
C PRO A 79 -11.21 -15.99 -1.30
N SER A 80 -10.50 -15.08 -1.96
CA SER A 80 -9.22 -15.39 -2.61
C SER A 80 -8.47 -14.12 -3.04
N PRO A 81 -7.16 -14.21 -3.33
CA PRO A 81 -6.40 -13.12 -3.94
C PRO A 81 -6.99 -12.65 -5.29
N ARG A 82 -7.59 -13.55 -6.05
CA ARG A 82 -8.27 -13.21 -7.31
C ARG A 82 -9.50 -12.33 -7.08
N ALA A 83 -10.29 -12.64 -6.05
CA ALA A 83 -11.41 -11.79 -5.64
C ALA A 83 -10.95 -10.42 -5.17
N ALA A 84 -9.81 -10.33 -4.46
CA ALA A 84 -9.22 -9.06 -4.04
C ALA A 84 -8.82 -8.19 -5.25
N VAL A 85 -8.21 -8.78 -6.30
CA VAL A 85 -7.87 -8.05 -7.53
C VAL A 85 -9.14 -7.56 -8.25
N SER A 86 -10.19 -8.39 -8.29
CA SER A 86 -11.48 -7.99 -8.86
C SER A 86 -12.15 -6.89 -8.04
N LEU A 87 -12.06 -6.96 -6.71
CA LEU A 87 -12.54 -5.91 -5.81
C LEU A 87 -11.79 -4.59 -6.02
N LEU A 88 -10.46 -4.63 -6.23
CA LEU A 88 -9.67 -3.44 -6.55
C LEU A 88 -10.12 -2.81 -7.87
N ALA A 89 -10.40 -3.62 -8.90
CA ALA A 89 -10.90 -3.13 -10.18
C ALA A 89 -12.28 -2.45 -10.01
N LEU A 90 -13.21 -3.12 -9.32
CA LEU A 90 -14.53 -2.55 -9.01
C LEU A 90 -14.43 -1.25 -8.19
N ALA A 91 -13.54 -1.23 -7.19
CA ALA A 91 -13.27 -0.03 -6.41
C ALA A 91 -12.72 1.10 -7.28
N GLY A 92 -11.80 0.79 -8.22
CA GLY A 92 -11.28 1.74 -9.19
C GLY A 92 -12.36 2.35 -10.08
N GLU A 93 -13.30 1.54 -10.56
CA GLU A 93 -14.43 2.01 -11.38
C GLU A 93 -15.39 2.94 -10.59
N ARG A 94 -15.64 2.62 -9.32
CA ARG A 94 -16.62 3.36 -8.51
C ARG A 94 -16.05 4.56 -7.76
N LEU A 95 -14.81 4.45 -7.30
CA LEU A 95 -14.19 5.41 -6.38
C LEU A 95 -13.02 6.17 -7.03
N GLY A 96 -12.46 5.66 -8.12
CA GLY A 96 -11.39 6.32 -8.86
C GLY A 96 -10.18 6.67 -7.99
N GLU A 97 -9.70 7.90 -8.12
CA GLU A 97 -8.52 8.42 -7.39
C GLU A 97 -8.75 8.65 -5.89
N THR A 98 -9.93 8.31 -5.36
CA THR A 98 -10.21 8.46 -3.93
C THR A 98 -9.65 7.32 -3.07
N ILE A 99 -9.23 6.22 -3.69
CA ILE A 99 -8.60 5.09 -3.01
C ILE A 99 -7.19 5.54 -2.55
N ILE A 100 -6.97 5.57 -1.24
CA ILE A 100 -5.68 5.95 -0.65
C ILE A 100 -4.77 4.74 -0.54
N ALA A 101 -5.30 3.62 -0.01
CA ALA A 101 -4.56 2.39 0.21
C ALA A 101 -5.46 1.17 0.00
N PHE A 102 -4.83 0.06 -0.41
CA PHE A 102 -5.48 -1.24 -0.62
C PHE A 102 -4.45 -2.33 -0.37
N GLU A 103 -4.56 -3.01 0.77
CA GLU A 103 -3.59 -3.99 1.26
C GLU A 103 -4.24 -5.37 1.36
N LEU A 104 -3.71 -6.36 0.65
CA LEU A 104 -4.12 -7.76 0.79
C LEU A 104 -3.35 -8.40 1.94
N ILE A 105 -4.05 -8.95 2.92
CA ILE A 105 -3.49 -9.57 4.12
C ILE A 105 -3.93 -11.03 4.17
N HIS A 106 -2.95 -11.92 4.30
CA HIS A 106 -3.18 -13.35 4.52
C HIS A 106 -3.30 -13.65 6.02
N LYS A 107 -4.08 -14.66 6.38
CA LYS A 107 -4.28 -15.17 7.75
C LYS A 107 -2.97 -15.36 8.51
N GLN A 108 -1.94 -15.82 7.83
CA GLN A 108 -0.63 -16.05 8.44
C GLN A 108 -0.04 -14.79 9.11
N GLY A 109 -0.39 -13.58 8.61
CA GLY A 109 -0.01 -12.34 9.28
C GLY A 109 -0.58 -12.27 10.70
N PHE A 110 -1.84 -12.62 10.89
CA PHE A 110 -2.49 -12.67 12.21
C PHE A 110 -1.89 -13.78 13.08
N ASP A 111 -1.70 -14.99 12.51
CA ASP A 111 -1.10 -16.12 13.24
C ASP A 111 0.30 -15.78 13.77
N PHE A 112 1.08 -14.98 13.03
CA PHE A 112 2.40 -14.53 13.44
C PHE A 112 2.34 -13.46 14.53
N LEU A 113 1.34 -12.58 14.52
CA LEU A 113 1.12 -11.63 15.62
C LEU A 113 0.80 -12.36 16.92
N ASP A 114 -0.09 -13.37 16.86
CA ASP A 114 -0.46 -14.19 18.02
C ASP A 114 0.74 -14.98 18.55
N GLU A 115 1.51 -15.64 17.69
CA GLU A 115 2.72 -16.38 18.04
C GLU A 115 3.80 -15.49 18.66
N ALA A 116 3.94 -14.26 18.15
CA ALA A 116 4.86 -13.26 18.69
C ALA A 116 4.40 -12.62 20.01
N GLY A 117 3.18 -12.94 20.49
CA GLY A 117 2.60 -12.34 21.69
C GLY A 117 2.30 -10.86 21.56
N LEU A 118 2.07 -10.37 20.33
CA LEU A 118 1.70 -8.98 20.06
C LEU A 118 0.20 -8.79 20.28
N SER A 119 -0.15 -7.78 21.08
CA SER A 119 -1.54 -7.46 21.33
C SER A 119 -2.10 -6.54 20.26
N TYR A 120 -3.18 -6.93 19.63
CA TYR A 120 -3.94 -6.16 18.66
C TYR A 120 -5.44 -6.37 18.85
N LYS A 121 -6.27 -5.51 18.26
CA LYS A 121 -7.73 -5.65 18.29
C LYS A 121 -8.21 -6.21 16.96
N SER A 122 -8.45 -7.53 16.93
CA SER A 122 -9.04 -8.16 15.76
C SER A 122 -10.49 -7.67 15.56
N PRO A 123 -10.87 -7.28 14.35
CA PRO A 123 -12.27 -6.96 14.04
C PRO A 123 -13.12 -8.21 13.84
N PHE A 124 -12.51 -9.37 13.69
CA PHE A 124 -13.17 -10.65 13.47
C PHE A 124 -12.92 -11.60 14.63
N LYS A 125 -13.88 -12.50 14.89
CA LYS A 125 -13.74 -13.55 15.91
C LYS A 125 -12.61 -14.50 15.56
N ASP A 126 -12.55 -14.93 14.32
CA ASP A 126 -11.52 -15.81 13.78
C ASP A 126 -10.83 -15.08 12.63
N ALA A 127 -9.51 -15.19 12.54
CA ALA A 127 -8.75 -14.54 11.47
C ALA A 127 -9.15 -15.11 10.10
N PRO A 128 -9.60 -14.27 9.15
CA PRO A 128 -9.98 -14.72 7.82
C PRO A 128 -8.76 -15.17 7.03
N GLU A 129 -8.95 -16.14 6.13
CA GLU A 129 -7.87 -16.61 5.24
C GLU A 129 -7.27 -15.45 4.41
N TRP A 130 -8.14 -14.63 3.83
CA TRP A 130 -7.77 -13.44 3.07
C TRP A 130 -8.61 -12.25 3.49
N SER A 131 -7.95 -11.13 3.71
CA SER A 131 -8.63 -9.86 3.96
C SER A 131 -7.99 -8.73 3.15
N VAL A 132 -8.79 -7.72 2.87
CA VAL A 132 -8.35 -6.48 2.24
C VAL A 132 -8.56 -5.34 3.21
N LEU A 133 -7.48 -4.69 3.62
CA LEU A 133 -7.52 -3.44 4.35
C LEU A 133 -7.50 -2.30 3.34
N MET A 134 -8.55 -1.48 3.34
CA MET A 134 -8.75 -0.41 2.38
C MET A 134 -9.00 0.92 3.07
N LYS A 135 -8.43 1.98 2.51
CA LYS A 135 -8.68 3.36 2.93
C LYS A 135 -9.08 4.21 1.75
N VAL A 136 -10.10 5.01 1.93
CA VAL A 136 -10.57 6.00 0.95
C VAL A 136 -10.56 7.40 1.56
N GLY A 137 -10.44 8.42 0.69
CA GLY A 137 -10.47 9.81 1.12
C GLY A 137 -11.15 10.69 0.08
N LEU A 138 -12.24 11.32 0.50
CA LEU A 138 -13.16 12.06 -0.36
C LEU A 138 -13.07 13.57 -0.15
N ALA A 139 -13.63 14.31 -1.10
CA ALA A 139 -13.73 15.76 -1.03
C ALA A 139 -14.83 16.21 -0.05
N GLN A 140 -14.85 17.48 0.27
CA GLN A 140 -15.89 18.08 1.11
C GLN A 140 -17.29 17.85 0.54
N GLY A 141 -18.24 17.49 1.41
CA GLY A 141 -19.62 17.20 1.05
C GLY A 141 -19.90 15.76 0.61
N GLN A 142 -18.87 14.92 0.58
CA GLN A 142 -19.01 13.48 0.31
C GLN A 142 -18.74 12.68 1.58
N SER A 143 -19.36 11.49 1.73
CA SER A 143 -19.14 10.58 2.85
C SER A 143 -18.29 9.40 2.42
N ALA A 144 -17.11 9.30 3.02
CA ALA A 144 -16.18 8.20 2.77
C ALA A 144 -16.74 6.87 3.32
N GLN A 145 -17.45 6.91 4.44
CA GLN A 145 -18.14 5.75 4.99
C GLN A 145 -19.21 5.24 4.02
N ALA A 146 -20.12 6.12 3.56
CA ALA A 146 -21.18 5.74 2.62
C ALA A 146 -20.61 5.20 1.29
N ALA A 147 -19.46 5.71 0.85
CA ALA A 147 -18.78 5.20 -0.34
C ALA A 147 -18.25 3.75 -0.14
N LEU A 148 -17.73 3.42 1.04
CA LEU A 148 -17.30 2.06 1.36
C LEU A 148 -18.51 1.12 1.54
N GLU A 149 -19.60 1.57 2.14
CA GLU A 149 -20.85 0.81 2.26
C GLU A 149 -21.43 0.48 0.87
N ALA A 150 -21.50 1.46 -0.02
CA ALA A 150 -21.94 1.25 -1.41
C ALA A 150 -20.99 0.33 -2.20
N LEU A 151 -19.68 0.37 -1.94
CA LEU A 151 -18.73 -0.57 -2.52
C LEU A 151 -18.98 -1.99 -2.00
N PHE A 152 -19.19 -2.15 -0.69
CA PHE A 152 -19.49 -3.45 -0.06
C PHE A 152 -20.74 -4.10 -0.68
N GLU A 153 -21.83 -3.33 -0.78
CA GLU A 153 -23.08 -3.81 -1.41
C GLU A 153 -22.86 -4.23 -2.87
N ALA A 154 -22.06 -3.47 -3.61
CA ALA A 154 -21.81 -3.74 -5.02
C ALA A 154 -20.83 -4.89 -5.26
N ALA A 155 -20.01 -5.23 -4.26
CA ALA A 155 -18.99 -6.27 -4.38
C ALA A 155 -19.60 -7.70 -4.48
N GLY A 156 -20.83 -7.91 -3.97
CA GLY A 156 -21.48 -9.21 -4.03
C GLY A 156 -20.58 -10.34 -3.51
N ASP A 157 -20.41 -11.40 -4.29
CA ASP A 157 -19.60 -12.58 -3.92
C ASP A 157 -18.08 -12.31 -3.83
N LEU A 158 -17.61 -11.12 -4.20
CA LEU A 158 -16.20 -10.74 -4.03
C LEU A 158 -15.83 -10.48 -2.57
N VAL A 159 -16.82 -10.17 -1.72
CA VAL A 159 -16.64 -9.88 -0.30
C VAL A 159 -17.60 -10.76 0.51
N LEU A 160 -17.05 -11.55 1.43
CA LEU A 160 -17.82 -12.48 2.26
C LEU A 160 -18.35 -11.82 3.54
N ASP A 161 -17.55 -10.92 4.11
CA ASP A 161 -17.82 -10.20 5.36
C ASP A 161 -16.97 -8.93 5.40
N GLY A 162 -17.24 -8.01 6.32
CA GLY A 162 -16.42 -6.81 6.43
C GLY A 162 -16.78 -5.91 7.60
N VAL A 163 -15.82 -5.11 7.98
CA VAL A 163 -15.95 -4.07 9.01
C VAL A 163 -15.53 -2.73 8.43
N ILE A 164 -16.39 -1.73 8.56
CA ILE A 164 -16.07 -0.33 8.28
C ILE A 164 -15.89 0.38 9.62
N ALA A 165 -14.73 1.00 9.81
CA ALA A 165 -14.38 1.71 11.04
C ALA A 165 -15.36 2.86 11.30
N GLN A 166 -16.00 2.86 12.48
CA GLN A 166 -16.96 3.88 12.92
C GLN A 166 -16.31 5.02 13.70
N SER A 167 -15.00 4.94 13.92
CA SER A 167 -14.25 5.97 14.63
C SER A 167 -12.80 6.00 14.17
N THR A 168 -12.13 7.13 14.43
CA THR A 168 -10.69 7.26 14.17
C THR A 168 -9.87 6.22 14.94
N GLN A 169 -10.32 5.82 16.13
CA GLN A 169 -9.63 4.80 16.91
C GLN A 169 -9.77 3.41 16.26
N GLN A 170 -10.96 3.03 15.81
CA GLN A 170 -11.14 1.78 15.08
C GLN A 170 -10.33 1.75 13.77
N SER A 171 -10.29 2.87 13.05
CA SER A 171 -9.43 2.97 11.85
C SER A 171 -7.96 2.74 12.19
N ARG A 172 -7.46 3.30 13.29
CA ARG A 172 -6.09 3.04 13.77
C ARG A 172 -5.89 1.58 14.15
N ASP A 173 -6.80 1.01 14.93
CA ASP A 173 -6.74 -0.39 15.37
C ASP A 173 -6.62 -1.35 14.16
N LEU A 174 -7.32 -1.07 13.04
CA LEU A 174 -7.23 -1.84 11.80
C LEU A 174 -5.86 -1.69 11.11
N TRP A 175 -5.32 -0.46 11.06
CA TRP A 175 -4.00 -0.21 10.48
C TRP A 175 -2.88 -0.77 11.35
N ASP A 176 -3.01 -0.74 12.67
CA ASP A 176 -2.04 -1.30 13.62
C ASP A 176 -1.81 -2.80 13.35
N ILE A 177 -2.85 -3.56 13.00
CA ILE A 177 -2.72 -4.97 12.60
C ILE A 177 -1.70 -5.09 11.46
N ARG A 178 -1.91 -4.36 10.37
CA ARG A 178 -1.05 -4.40 9.19
C ARG A 178 0.37 -3.92 9.51
N GLU A 179 0.52 -2.86 10.29
CA GLU A 179 1.81 -2.27 10.61
C GLU A 179 2.64 -3.14 11.56
N MET A 180 2.01 -3.95 12.40
CA MET A 180 2.69 -4.87 13.30
C MET A 180 3.13 -6.18 12.64
N ILE A 181 2.60 -6.59 11.50
CA ILE A 181 3.00 -7.85 10.81
C ILE A 181 4.51 -7.95 10.60
N PRO A 182 5.24 -6.93 10.12
CA PRO A 182 6.69 -7.01 9.99
C PRO A 182 7.42 -7.24 11.32
N GLU A 183 6.90 -6.70 12.42
CA GLU A 183 7.46 -6.91 13.76
C GLU A 183 7.16 -8.33 14.25
N GLY A 184 5.92 -8.83 14.02
CA GLY A 184 5.56 -10.21 14.29
C GLY A 184 6.52 -11.17 13.61
N ASN A 185 6.73 -10.99 12.31
CA ASN A 185 7.66 -11.80 11.51
C ASN A 185 9.07 -11.83 12.11
N ARG A 186 9.58 -10.69 12.60
CA ARG A 186 10.93 -10.64 13.21
C ARG A 186 11.02 -11.37 14.54
N ARG A 187 9.93 -11.47 15.31
CA ARG A 187 9.91 -12.09 16.65
C ARG A 187 9.76 -13.60 16.63
N ILE A 188 9.12 -14.17 15.62
CA ILE A 188 8.84 -15.62 15.56
C ILE A 188 10.04 -16.48 15.15
N GLY A 189 11.17 -15.87 14.76
CA GLY A 189 12.39 -16.62 14.45
C GLY A 189 13.10 -16.15 13.18
N SER A 190 13.77 -17.06 12.51
CA SER A 190 14.51 -16.76 11.29
C SER A 190 13.57 -16.55 10.10
N VAL A 191 13.54 -15.35 9.57
CA VAL A 191 12.69 -14.95 8.45
C VAL A 191 13.55 -14.56 7.25
N SER A 192 13.22 -15.09 6.08
CA SER A 192 13.71 -14.57 4.80
C SER A 192 12.62 -13.71 4.19
N SER A 193 12.74 -12.40 4.37
CA SER A 193 11.75 -11.44 3.83
C SER A 193 12.22 -10.96 2.46
N HIS A 194 11.33 -11.05 1.48
CA HIS A 194 11.58 -10.58 0.12
C HIS A 194 10.52 -9.55 -0.26
N ASP A 195 10.98 -8.37 -0.64
CA ASP A 195 10.15 -7.34 -1.23
C ASP A 195 10.21 -7.50 -2.76
N ILE A 196 9.09 -7.92 -3.33
CA ILE A 196 8.97 -8.19 -4.76
C ILE A 196 7.82 -7.41 -5.35
N SER A 197 7.84 -7.20 -6.65
CA SER A 197 6.72 -6.63 -7.40
C SER A 197 6.43 -7.43 -8.65
N VAL A 198 5.14 -7.59 -8.93
CA VAL A 198 4.62 -8.18 -10.16
C VAL A 198 3.45 -7.31 -10.66
N PRO A 199 3.08 -7.38 -11.95
CA PRO A 199 1.83 -6.75 -12.40
C PRO A 199 0.65 -7.22 -11.54
N ILE A 200 -0.27 -6.32 -11.19
CA ILE A 200 -1.40 -6.61 -10.28
C ILE A 200 -2.19 -7.83 -10.75
N SER A 201 -2.42 -7.96 -12.06
CA SER A 201 -3.11 -9.11 -12.67
C SER A 201 -2.41 -10.45 -12.44
N CYS A 202 -1.10 -10.43 -12.16
CA CYS A 202 -0.29 -11.63 -11.93
C CYS A 202 -0.18 -12.00 -10.44
N VAL A 203 -0.65 -11.14 -9.52
CA VAL A 203 -0.56 -11.39 -8.07
C VAL A 203 -1.22 -12.71 -7.65
N PRO A 204 -2.44 -13.05 -8.08
CA PRO A 204 -3.06 -14.32 -7.71
C PRO A 204 -2.25 -15.53 -8.17
N ASP A 205 -1.83 -15.55 -9.43
CA ASP A 205 -1.06 -16.65 -10.00
C ASP A 205 0.34 -16.78 -9.34
N PHE A 206 0.93 -15.67 -8.93
CA PHE A 206 2.18 -15.67 -8.16
C PHE A 206 1.97 -16.33 -6.79
N ILE A 207 0.93 -15.92 -6.04
CA ILE A 207 0.61 -16.46 -4.73
C ILE A 207 0.32 -17.96 -4.82
N ASP A 208 -0.43 -18.41 -5.80
CA ASP A 208 -0.77 -19.82 -6.01
C ASP A 208 0.47 -20.68 -6.32
N ARG A 209 1.45 -20.13 -7.03
CA ARG A 209 2.64 -20.87 -7.51
C ARG A 209 3.84 -20.83 -6.58
N ALA A 210 4.00 -19.75 -5.83
CA ALA A 210 5.17 -19.53 -4.98
C ALA A 210 5.40 -20.66 -3.96
N PRO A 211 4.38 -21.15 -3.22
CA PRO A 211 4.55 -22.22 -2.24
C PRO A 211 5.15 -23.50 -2.83
N ALA A 212 4.67 -23.94 -3.98
CA ALA A 212 5.17 -25.15 -4.65
C ALA A 212 6.61 -25.02 -5.16
N ILE A 213 7.03 -23.80 -5.47
CA ILE A 213 8.42 -23.52 -5.89
C ILE A 213 9.33 -23.49 -4.67
N ILE A 214 8.94 -22.80 -3.62
CA ILE A 214 9.72 -22.66 -2.38
C ILE A 214 9.87 -24.00 -1.66
N ALA A 215 8.82 -24.85 -1.68
CA ALA A 215 8.88 -26.21 -1.11
C ALA A 215 9.98 -27.10 -1.71
N LYS A 216 10.47 -26.79 -2.92
CA LYS A 216 11.63 -27.53 -3.51
C LYS A 216 12.96 -27.15 -2.88
N ILE A 217 13.04 -26.03 -2.18
CA ILE A 217 14.25 -25.53 -1.52
C ILE A 217 14.30 -26.01 -0.08
N GLY A 218 13.14 -26.11 0.59
CA GLY A 218 13.04 -26.55 1.98
C GLY A 218 11.62 -26.45 2.53
N ALA A 219 11.45 -26.86 3.76
CA ALA A 219 10.18 -26.72 4.47
C ALA A 219 10.10 -25.32 5.12
N PHE A 220 9.28 -24.48 4.55
CA PHE A 220 9.03 -23.12 5.04
C PHE A 220 7.53 -22.92 5.29
N ARG A 221 7.19 -22.06 6.24
CA ARG A 221 5.87 -21.45 6.33
C ARG A 221 5.83 -20.24 5.36
N ILE A 222 4.87 -20.22 4.45
CA ILE A 222 4.77 -19.21 3.39
C ILE A 222 3.39 -18.60 3.45
#